data_4786b1ef986aa578f6d68a4cee547e6b
#
_entry.id   4786b1ef986aa578f6d68a4cee547e6b
#
_cell.length_a   1.000
_cell.length_b   1.000
_cell.length_c   1.000
_cell.angle_alpha   90.00
_cell.angle_beta   90.00
_cell.angle_gamma   90.00
#
_symmetry.space_group_name_H-M   'P 1'
#
loop_
_entity.id
_entity.type
_entity.pdbx_description
1 polymer ?
#
loop_
_entity_poly.entity_id
_entity_poly.type
_entity_poly.pdbx_seq_one_letter_code
_entity_poly.pdbx_strand_id
1 'polypeptide(L)'
;MAGRCRALVAGLLVLAAAGCVEERGIVGPPLPDPPFDPELAANSIYSLRFAADNAIVAQVRTIAEVLGLSEPRANRVAHSQLRGSSDRVALLRALEPRSLERAVANVAASRASGGKTPLFPINILGKEFIFDASIDAYVEYGDGGPENGVRFELYVVDLSSGLPALPLRPFGFVDLMDESDAVSARLRMRAFDTSGGGAQRVADYVVDGAFASDANGVSVSLLAEGFAEDQNGRFDFELDELLEFDDAAGMTYVTSEHRLLSAEGTEVRLRVGGGLSADGSHANLLFRMDIDGSAGRTLVDLAVVNGAQEGEIRQAGRVEALVEGTVEAPVFIDAVGRGFTNSELAALDEILFGIDDVLAFAGEAYVPLADLFAY
;
A
#
# COMPACT_ATOMS: atom_id res chain seq x y z
N MET A 1 3.22 58.07 29.51
CA MET A 1 4.50 58.03 30.24
C MET A 1 5.00 56.60 30.08
N ALA A 2 5.91 56.39 29.17
CA ALA A 2 7.36 56.22 29.33
C ALA A 2 7.66 54.97 30.20
N GLY A 3 8.35 53.97 29.79
CA GLY A 3 9.55 53.94 28.99
C GLY A 3 10.01 52.52 28.63
N ARG A 4 10.82 52.59 27.64
CA ARG A 4 11.58 51.50 27.00
C ARG A 4 12.61 50.85 27.94
N CYS A 5 12.84 49.54 27.81
CA CYS A 5 14.19 48.98 27.97
C CYS A 5 14.41 47.86 27.01
N ARG A 6 15.23 48.14 25.99
CA ARG A 6 15.88 47.15 25.13
C ARG A 6 17.12 46.64 25.91
N ALA A 7 17.22 45.35 26.11
CA ALA A 7 18.48 44.70 26.52
C ALA A 7 19.02 43.90 25.35
N LEU A 8 20.06 44.38 24.73
CA LEU A 8 20.99 43.67 23.85
C LEU A 8 21.77 42.67 24.68
N VAL A 9 21.72 41.42 24.34
CA VAL A 9 22.67 40.42 24.81
C VAL A 9 23.54 40.03 23.65
N ALA A 10 24.73 40.60 23.61
CA ALA A 10 25.81 40.19 22.75
C ALA A 10 26.41 38.89 23.36
N GLY A 11 26.16 37.75 22.74
CA GLY A 11 26.73 36.47 23.10
C GLY A 11 28.03 36.21 22.37
N LEU A 12 29.03 36.02 23.14
CA LEU A 12 30.42 35.72 22.86
C LEU A 12 30.57 34.47 21.95
N LEU A 13 31.15 34.66 20.74
CA LEU A 13 31.63 33.59 19.90
C LEU A 13 32.98 33.12 20.44
N VAL A 14 33.00 32.00 21.15
CA VAL A 14 34.23 31.27 21.47
C VAL A 14 34.55 30.37 20.30
N LEU A 15 35.48 30.78 19.46
CA LEU A 15 36.16 29.93 18.49
C LEU A 15 37.08 28.95 19.25
N ALA A 16 36.62 27.74 19.50
CA ALA A 16 37.47 26.60 19.80
C ALA A 16 38.07 26.10 18.48
N ALA A 17 39.26 26.55 18.16
CA ALA A 17 40.10 25.94 17.14
C ALA A 17 40.57 24.56 17.65
N ALA A 18 39.73 23.54 17.57
CA ALA A 18 40.14 22.14 17.64
C ALA A 18 40.77 21.82 16.29
N GLY A 19 42.11 21.74 16.28
CA GLY A 19 42.84 21.24 15.13
C GLY A 19 42.43 19.81 14.83
N CYS A 20 41.56 19.66 13.85
CA CYS A 20 41.39 18.38 13.17
C CYS A 20 42.67 18.11 12.42
N VAL A 21 43.47 17.17 12.91
CA VAL A 21 44.48 16.51 12.09
C VAL A 21 43.69 15.78 11.01
N GLU A 22 43.64 16.38 9.82
CA GLU A 22 43.19 15.68 8.62
C GLU A 22 44.21 14.52 8.42
N GLU A 23 43.80 13.31 8.84
CA GLU A 23 44.34 12.12 8.24
C GLU A 23 44.00 12.20 6.75
N ARG A 24 44.94 12.70 5.97
CA ARG A 24 44.93 12.50 4.52
C ARG A 24 45.21 11.03 4.26
N GLY A 25 44.17 10.20 4.50
CA GLY A 25 44.06 8.90 3.86
C GLY A 25 44.24 9.17 2.37
N ILE A 26 45.11 8.46 1.73
CA ILE A 26 45.22 8.41 0.28
C ILE A 26 43.89 7.84 -0.19
N VAL A 27 42.91 8.72 -0.42
CA VAL A 27 41.67 8.35 -1.08
C VAL A 27 42.10 8.04 -2.51
N GLY A 28 42.22 6.75 -2.82
CA GLY A 28 42.38 6.33 -4.21
C GLY A 28 41.28 6.97 -5.06
N PRO A 29 41.47 7.09 -6.36
CA PRO A 29 40.39 7.58 -7.22
C PRO A 29 39.13 6.79 -6.87
N PRO A 30 37.96 7.46 -6.74
CA PRO A 30 36.70 6.77 -6.45
C PRO A 30 36.61 5.61 -7.44
N LEU A 31 36.31 4.43 -6.91
CA LEU A 31 36.04 3.27 -7.76
C LEU A 31 34.95 3.70 -8.75
N PRO A 32 35.09 3.35 -10.03
CA PRO A 32 34.04 3.63 -10.98
C PRO A 32 32.76 3.01 -10.45
N ASP A 33 31.65 3.78 -10.50
CA ASP A 33 30.35 3.26 -10.15
C ASP A 33 30.11 1.95 -10.89
N PRO A 34 29.52 0.94 -10.24
CA PRO A 34 29.18 -0.30 -10.92
C PRO A 34 28.34 0.02 -12.16
N PRO A 35 28.50 -0.72 -13.24
CA PRO A 35 27.64 -0.54 -14.42
C PRO A 35 26.19 -0.75 -14.02
N PHE A 36 25.27 -0.04 -14.68
CA PHE A 36 23.84 -0.23 -14.50
C PHE A 36 23.46 -1.69 -14.76
N ASP A 37 22.83 -2.31 -13.80
CA ASP A 37 22.35 -3.68 -13.84
C ASP A 37 20.85 -3.71 -13.51
N PRO A 38 19.97 -3.58 -14.51
CA PRO A 38 18.54 -3.59 -14.32
C PRO A 38 18.03 -4.94 -13.79
N GLU A 39 18.72 -6.06 -14.10
CA GLU A 39 18.31 -7.37 -13.62
C GLU A 39 18.44 -7.50 -12.10
N LEU A 40 19.48 -6.93 -11.51
CA LEU A 40 19.62 -6.89 -10.03
C LEU A 40 18.54 -6.00 -9.39
N ALA A 41 18.21 -4.86 -9.99
CA ALA A 41 17.13 -3.99 -9.48
C ALA A 41 15.76 -4.67 -9.59
N ALA A 42 15.47 -5.33 -10.72
CA ALA A 42 14.26 -6.11 -10.92
C ALA A 42 14.15 -7.27 -9.93
N ASN A 43 15.24 -7.97 -9.64
CA ASN A 43 15.26 -9.04 -8.63
C ASN A 43 14.92 -8.53 -7.23
N SER A 44 15.28 -7.29 -6.89
CA SER A 44 14.91 -6.67 -5.62
C SER A 44 13.40 -6.44 -5.53
N ILE A 45 12.76 -6.00 -6.60
CA ILE A 45 11.30 -5.86 -6.68
C ILE A 45 10.63 -7.24 -6.65
N TYR A 46 11.15 -8.19 -7.40
CA TYR A 46 10.60 -9.53 -7.46
C TYR A 46 10.56 -10.22 -6.09
N SER A 47 11.60 -10.04 -5.27
CA SER A 47 11.61 -10.56 -3.90
C SER A 47 10.51 -9.94 -3.02
N LEU A 48 10.22 -8.65 -3.18
CA LEU A 48 9.13 -7.96 -2.49
C LEU A 48 7.75 -8.36 -3.03
N ARG A 49 7.62 -8.55 -4.33
CA ARG A 49 6.38 -9.05 -4.96
C ARG A 49 5.98 -10.42 -4.39
N PHE A 50 6.92 -11.36 -4.26
CA PHE A 50 6.65 -12.64 -3.61
C PHE A 50 6.20 -12.49 -2.17
N ALA A 51 6.77 -11.55 -1.43
CA ALA A 51 6.34 -11.26 -0.07
C ALA A 51 4.96 -10.56 -0.04
N ALA A 52 4.68 -9.68 -0.99
CA ALA A 52 3.39 -8.98 -1.11
C ALA A 52 2.25 -9.87 -1.63
N ASP A 53 2.54 -10.89 -2.44
CA ASP A 53 1.60 -11.95 -2.84
C ASP A 53 1.26 -12.90 -1.67
N ASN A 54 1.25 -12.35 -0.45
CA ASN A 54 1.00 -13.08 0.77
C ASN A 54 -0.42 -13.67 0.78
N ALA A 55 -0.49 -14.99 0.91
CA ALA A 55 -1.75 -15.72 0.92
C ALA A 55 -2.71 -15.25 2.03
N ILE A 56 -2.17 -14.70 3.13
CA ILE A 56 -2.95 -14.23 4.28
C ILE A 56 -3.65 -12.91 3.95
N VAL A 57 -2.95 -11.96 3.33
CA VAL A 57 -3.54 -10.69 2.89
C VAL A 57 -4.65 -10.95 1.88
N ALA A 58 -4.40 -11.85 0.91
CA ALA A 58 -5.40 -12.28 -0.06
C ALA A 58 -6.63 -12.96 0.59
N GLN A 59 -6.44 -13.73 1.67
CA GLN A 59 -7.55 -14.38 2.37
C GLN A 59 -8.36 -13.41 3.22
N VAL A 60 -7.73 -12.44 3.87
CA VAL A 60 -8.45 -11.39 4.61
C VAL A 60 -9.39 -10.63 3.67
N ARG A 61 -8.95 -10.35 2.45
CA ARG A 61 -9.80 -9.81 1.39
C ARG A 61 -10.96 -10.74 1.06
N THR A 62 -10.72 -12.05 0.86
CA THR A 62 -11.78 -13.02 0.60
C THR A 62 -12.81 -13.06 1.73
N ILE A 63 -12.39 -12.93 2.99
CA ILE A 63 -13.27 -12.86 4.15
C ILE A 63 -14.17 -11.62 4.05
N ALA A 64 -13.63 -10.45 3.77
CA ALA A 64 -14.40 -9.22 3.60
C ALA A 64 -15.44 -9.36 2.47
N GLU A 65 -15.06 -9.94 1.34
CA GLU A 65 -15.95 -10.23 0.22
C GLU A 65 -17.09 -11.21 0.56
N VAL A 66 -16.79 -12.26 1.34
CA VAL A 66 -17.75 -13.32 1.69
C VAL A 66 -18.70 -12.88 2.80
N LEU A 67 -18.29 -11.94 3.67
CA LEU A 67 -19.19 -11.33 4.65
C LEU A 67 -20.35 -10.54 4.02
N GLY A 68 -20.33 -10.40 2.69
CA GLY A 68 -21.31 -9.56 1.98
C GLY A 68 -21.06 -8.08 2.24
N LEU A 69 -19.88 -7.76 2.78
CA LEU A 69 -19.42 -6.41 3.04
C LEU A 69 -18.98 -5.76 1.72
N SER A 70 -18.68 -6.54 0.70
CA SER A 70 -18.32 -6.03 -0.64
C SER A 70 -19.52 -6.14 -1.61
N GLU A 71 -19.53 -5.25 -2.60
CA GLU A 71 -20.52 -5.28 -3.70
C GLU A 71 -20.51 -6.60 -4.46
N PRO A 72 -21.65 -6.97 -5.13
CA PRO A 72 -21.83 -8.31 -5.69
C PRO A 72 -20.77 -8.67 -6.75
N ARG A 73 -20.48 -9.97 -6.84
CA ARG A 73 -19.55 -10.75 -7.71
C ARG A 73 -18.95 -10.09 -8.97
N ALA A 74 -19.56 -9.03 -9.52
CA ALA A 74 -19.05 -8.31 -10.70
C ALA A 74 -17.70 -7.61 -10.42
N ASN A 75 -17.47 -7.16 -9.19
CA ASN A 75 -16.21 -6.50 -8.80
C ASN A 75 -15.08 -7.50 -8.51
N ARG A 76 -15.40 -8.76 -8.15
CA ARG A 76 -14.37 -9.80 -7.93
C ARG A 76 -13.51 -10.07 -9.16
N VAL A 77 -14.17 -10.08 -10.34
CA VAL A 77 -13.48 -10.30 -11.63
C VAL A 77 -12.59 -9.10 -11.96
N ALA A 78 -13.01 -7.89 -11.60
CA ALA A 78 -12.22 -6.68 -11.86
C ALA A 78 -10.91 -6.66 -11.05
N HIS A 79 -10.92 -7.00 -9.77
CA HIS A 79 -9.69 -6.99 -8.94
C HIS A 79 -8.71 -8.12 -9.33
N SER A 80 -9.20 -9.32 -9.65
CA SER A 80 -8.31 -10.39 -10.14
C SER A 80 -7.75 -10.10 -11.54
N GLN A 81 -8.47 -9.30 -12.34
CA GLN A 81 -7.98 -8.84 -13.65
C GLN A 81 -7.01 -7.67 -13.52
N LEU A 82 -7.13 -6.84 -12.46
CA LEU A 82 -6.20 -5.73 -12.18
C LEU A 82 -4.79 -6.22 -11.83
N ARG A 83 -4.64 -7.39 -11.21
CA ARG A 83 -3.31 -8.02 -10.95
C ARG A 83 -2.52 -8.35 -12.22
N GLY A 84 -3.14 -8.35 -13.37
CA GLY A 84 -2.47 -8.53 -14.67
C GLY A 84 -2.54 -7.30 -15.58
N SER A 85 -3.09 -6.21 -15.06
CA SER A 85 -3.31 -4.98 -15.82
C SER A 85 -2.16 -4.01 -15.53
N SER A 86 -1.43 -3.64 -16.58
CA SER A 86 -0.47 -2.53 -16.54
C SER A 86 -1.15 -1.14 -16.48
N ASP A 87 -2.44 -1.09 -16.20
CA ASP A 87 -3.19 0.18 -16.13
C ASP A 87 -3.14 0.77 -14.70
N ARG A 88 -2.06 1.49 -14.41
CA ARG A 88 -1.85 2.25 -13.15
C ARG A 88 -3.00 3.20 -12.84
N VAL A 89 -3.62 3.74 -13.89
CA VAL A 89 -4.79 4.63 -13.75
C VAL A 89 -6.00 3.82 -13.30
N ALA A 90 -6.18 2.59 -13.81
CA ALA A 90 -7.26 1.71 -13.36
C ALA A 90 -7.05 1.23 -11.91
N LEU A 91 -5.80 0.96 -11.50
CA LEU A 91 -5.49 0.64 -10.09
C LEU A 91 -5.84 1.79 -9.16
N LEU A 92 -5.45 3.01 -9.48
CA LEU A 92 -5.82 4.19 -8.71
C LEU A 92 -7.33 4.46 -8.74
N ARG A 93 -8.02 4.16 -9.86
CA ARG A 93 -9.49 4.23 -9.93
C ARG A 93 -10.17 3.14 -9.13
N ALA A 94 -9.56 1.97 -8.95
CA ALA A 94 -10.09 0.91 -8.12
C ALA A 94 -10.05 1.28 -6.62
N LEU A 95 -9.16 2.20 -6.23
CA LEU A 95 -9.20 2.89 -4.94
C LEU A 95 -10.30 3.97 -4.91
N GLU A 96 -11.08 4.15 -6.00
CA GLU A 96 -12.09 5.18 -6.14
C GLU A 96 -13.35 4.97 -5.28
N PRO A 97 -13.92 6.08 -4.94
CA PRO A 97 -14.62 6.44 -3.73
C PRO A 97 -16.10 6.09 -3.65
N ARG A 98 -16.71 5.34 -4.51
CA ARG A 98 -18.16 5.05 -4.35
C ARG A 98 -18.47 4.25 -3.09
N SER A 99 -17.56 3.35 -2.69
CA SER A 99 -17.57 2.71 -1.37
C SER A 99 -17.14 3.69 -0.29
N LEU A 100 -16.11 4.50 -0.55
CA LEU A 100 -15.63 5.54 0.34
C LEU A 100 -16.61 6.69 0.53
N GLU A 101 -17.36 7.13 -0.49
CA GLU A 101 -18.43 8.14 -0.34
C GLU A 101 -19.54 7.67 0.61
N ARG A 102 -19.96 6.42 0.51
CA ARG A 102 -20.91 5.85 1.47
C ARG A 102 -20.32 5.73 2.86
N ALA A 103 -19.08 5.29 2.96
CA ALA A 103 -18.35 5.23 4.21
C ALA A 103 -18.22 6.61 4.85
N VAL A 104 -17.87 7.64 4.07
CA VAL A 104 -17.84 9.04 4.50
C VAL A 104 -19.20 9.50 5.01
N ALA A 105 -20.27 9.21 4.26
CA ALA A 105 -21.62 9.59 4.64
C ALA A 105 -22.04 8.91 5.96
N ASN A 106 -21.71 7.64 6.13
CA ASN A 106 -22.02 6.88 7.34
C ASN A 106 -21.25 7.38 8.56
N VAL A 107 -19.95 7.66 8.40
CA VAL A 107 -19.12 8.24 9.48
C VAL A 107 -19.58 9.65 9.83
N ALA A 108 -19.92 10.48 8.84
CA ALA A 108 -20.44 11.83 9.08
C ALA A 108 -21.80 11.79 9.80
N ALA A 109 -22.70 10.90 9.41
CA ALA A 109 -24.00 10.70 10.07
C ALA A 109 -23.84 10.20 11.51
N SER A 110 -22.88 9.32 11.74
CA SER A 110 -22.53 8.81 13.07
C SER A 110 -21.94 9.89 13.98
N ARG A 111 -21.04 10.71 13.50
CA ARG A 111 -20.47 11.85 14.24
C ARG A 111 -21.53 12.88 14.60
N ALA A 112 -22.49 13.14 13.71
CA ALA A 112 -23.61 14.02 13.98
C ALA A 112 -24.50 13.52 15.16
N SER A 113 -24.52 12.21 15.39
CA SER A 113 -25.23 11.60 16.52
C SER A 113 -24.43 11.55 17.82
N GLY A 114 -23.15 11.97 17.85
CA GLY A 114 -22.31 12.06 19.03
C GLY A 114 -21.85 10.71 19.60
N GLY A 115 -22.00 9.63 18.82
CA GLY A 115 -21.63 8.26 19.22
C GLY A 115 -20.40 7.73 18.50
N LYS A 116 -19.68 6.82 19.16
CA LYS A 116 -18.73 5.93 18.51
C LYS A 116 -19.54 4.93 17.69
N THR A 117 -19.35 4.89 16.37
CA THR A 117 -19.94 3.81 15.55
C THR A 117 -18.98 2.64 15.57
N PRO A 118 -19.35 1.50 16.14
CA PRO A 118 -18.51 0.31 16.07
C PRO A 118 -18.41 -0.15 14.59
N LEU A 119 -17.23 -0.62 14.19
CA LEU A 119 -17.00 -1.21 12.88
C LEU A 119 -17.82 -2.50 12.67
N PHE A 120 -18.11 -3.20 13.76
CA PHE A 120 -18.87 -4.42 13.75
C PHE A 120 -20.22 -4.25 14.44
N PRO A 121 -21.29 -4.86 13.91
CA PRO A 121 -22.56 -4.97 14.63
C PRO A 121 -22.35 -5.63 16.00
N ILE A 122 -23.00 -5.09 17.04
CA ILE A 122 -22.78 -5.52 18.43
C ILE A 122 -23.11 -7.01 18.67
N ASN A 123 -24.01 -7.56 17.88
CA ASN A 123 -24.44 -8.96 17.98
C ASN A 123 -23.40 -9.97 17.46
N ILE A 124 -22.38 -9.53 16.71
CA ILE A 124 -21.33 -10.41 16.21
C ILE A 124 -19.99 -10.23 16.96
N LEU A 125 -19.87 -9.27 17.86
CA LEU A 125 -18.67 -9.08 18.67
C LEU A 125 -18.42 -10.33 19.53
N GLY A 126 -17.15 -10.76 19.60
CA GLY A 126 -16.73 -11.96 20.32
C GLY A 126 -17.01 -13.27 19.59
N LYS A 127 -17.59 -13.21 18.40
CA LYS A 127 -17.97 -14.42 17.64
C LYS A 127 -16.84 -14.95 16.78
N GLU A 128 -16.91 -16.26 16.56
CA GLU A 128 -16.07 -17.01 15.63
C GLU A 128 -16.89 -17.47 14.43
N PHE A 129 -16.31 -17.39 13.25
CA PHE A 129 -16.94 -17.74 11.98
C PHE A 129 -16.12 -18.81 11.27
N ILE A 130 -16.83 -19.80 10.71
CA ILE A 130 -16.26 -20.85 9.87
C ILE A 130 -16.90 -20.81 8.49
N PHE A 131 -16.17 -21.28 7.47
CA PHE A 131 -16.72 -21.33 6.10
C PHE A 131 -17.65 -22.52 5.93
N ASP A 132 -18.88 -22.28 5.45
CA ASP A 132 -19.85 -23.31 5.06
C ASP A 132 -19.85 -23.44 3.53
N ALA A 133 -19.26 -24.53 3.04
CA ALA A 133 -19.16 -24.82 1.61
C ALA A 133 -20.52 -25.08 0.93
N SER A 134 -21.57 -25.29 1.68
CA SER A 134 -22.91 -25.54 1.11
C SER A 134 -23.61 -24.26 0.63
N ILE A 135 -23.22 -23.12 1.18
CA ILE A 135 -23.77 -21.80 0.86
C ILE A 135 -22.67 -20.80 0.42
N ASP A 136 -21.41 -21.24 0.30
CA ASP A 136 -20.26 -20.44 -0.06
C ASP A 136 -20.12 -19.17 0.81
N ALA A 137 -20.30 -19.31 2.13
CA ALA A 137 -20.29 -18.17 3.06
C ALA A 137 -19.71 -18.56 4.42
N TYR A 138 -19.19 -17.55 5.14
CA TYR A 138 -18.86 -17.70 6.55
C TYR A 138 -20.13 -17.63 7.40
N VAL A 139 -20.23 -18.54 8.36
CA VAL A 139 -21.35 -18.65 9.30
C VAL A 139 -20.86 -18.59 10.73
N GLU A 140 -21.66 -18.01 11.63
CA GLU A 140 -21.35 -18.00 13.06
C GLU A 140 -21.24 -19.44 13.58
N TYR A 141 -20.13 -19.73 14.26
CA TYR A 141 -19.84 -21.05 14.83
C TYR A 141 -19.90 -21.04 16.35
N GLY A 142 -19.44 -19.99 17.01
CA GLY A 142 -19.41 -19.91 18.46
C GLY A 142 -18.83 -18.62 19.03
N ASP A 143 -18.54 -18.65 20.32
CA ASP A 143 -17.93 -17.56 21.06
C ASP A 143 -16.42 -17.85 21.18
N GLY A 144 -15.63 -17.41 20.22
CA GLY A 144 -14.17 -17.67 20.16
C GLY A 144 -13.37 -16.45 19.69
N GLY A 145 -14.07 -15.40 19.27
CA GLY A 145 -13.48 -14.15 18.78
C GLY A 145 -13.03 -13.21 19.89
N PRO A 146 -12.28 -12.13 19.53
CA PRO A 146 -11.92 -11.06 20.47
C PRO A 146 -13.15 -10.26 20.91
N GLU A 147 -13.17 -9.76 22.16
CA GLU A 147 -14.31 -9.03 22.73
C GLU A 147 -14.72 -7.79 21.92
N ASN A 148 -13.76 -7.13 21.28
CA ASN A 148 -13.97 -5.94 20.46
C ASN A 148 -13.92 -6.25 18.95
N GLY A 149 -14.16 -7.49 18.54
CA GLY A 149 -14.03 -7.87 17.15
C GLY A 149 -14.63 -9.24 16.86
N VAL A 150 -14.13 -9.86 15.79
CA VAL A 150 -14.59 -11.16 15.28
C VAL A 150 -13.40 -12.01 14.88
N ARG A 151 -13.59 -13.34 14.89
CA ARG A 151 -12.60 -14.31 14.41
C ARG A 151 -13.13 -15.06 13.18
N PHE A 152 -12.27 -15.26 12.21
CA PHE A 152 -12.53 -16.12 11.05
C PHE A 152 -11.50 -17.25 10.98
N GLU A 153 -11.96 -18.47 10.80
CA GLU A 153 -11.08 -19.60 10.50
C GLU A 153 -10.54 -19.47 9.07
N LEU A 154 -9.24 -19.70 8.89
CA LEU A 154 -8.55 -19.59 7.58
C LEU A 154 -8.41 -20.99 6.97
N TYR A 155 -8.68 -21.07 5.67
CA TYR A 155 -8.62 -22.31 4.90
C TYR A 155 -7.69 -22.18 3.71
N VAL A 156 -7.12 -23.30 3.27
CA VAL A 156 -6.38 -23.35 2.01
C VAL A 156 -7.32 -22.95 0.88
N VAL A 157 -6.92 -21.96 0.07
CA VAL A 157 -7.72 -21.38 -1.02
C VAL A 157 -7.42 -22.07 -2.33
N ASP A 158 -8.45 -22.31 -3.13
CA ASP A 158 -8.32 -22.63 -4.54
C ASP A 158 -8.04 -21.35 -5.34
N LEU A 159 -6.84 -21.24 -5.89
CA LEU A 159 -6.38 -20.05 -6.61
C LEU A 159 -7.24 -19.72 -7.84
N SER A 160 -7.99 -20.70 -8.39
CA SER A 160 -8.84 -20.46 -9.56
C SER A 160 -10.18 -19.81 -9.21
N SER A 161 -10.72 -20.11 -8.02
CA SER A 161 -12.02 -19.61 -7.57
C SER A 161 -11.91 -18.48 -6.54
N GLY A 162 -10.75 -18.38 -5.85
CA GLY A 162 -10.57 -17.51 -4.70
C GLY A 162 -11.33 -17.95 -3.44
N LEU A 163 -11.99 -19.13 -3.46
CA LEU A 163 -12.74 -19.70 -2.35
C LEU A 163 -11.93 -20.78 -1.63
N PRO A 164 -12.30 -21.15 -0.38
CA PRO A 164 -11.71 -22.29 0.30
C PRO A 164 -11.77 -23.58 -0.53
N ALA A 165 -10.62 -24.23 -0.70
CA ALA A 165 -10.49 -25.47 -1.46
C ALA A 165 -11.21 -26.64 -0.76
N LEU A 166 -11.89 -27.49 -1.53
CA LEU A 166 -12.57 -28.67 -1.00
C LEU A 166 -11.71 -29.93 -1.15
N PRO A 167 -11.67 -30.81 -0.13
CA PRO A 167 -12.29 -30.67 1.19
C PRO A 167 -11.66 -29.55 2.01
N LEU A 168 -12.44 -28.89 2.84
CA LEU A 168 -11.97 -27.79 3.70
C LEU A 168 -10.75 -28.24 4.54
N ARG A 169 -9.69 -27.44 4.49
CA ARG A 169 -8.46 -27.67 5.24
C ARG A 169 -8.09 -26.40 6.00
N PRO A 170 -8.53 -26.29 7.28
CA PRO A 170 -8.15 -25.17 8.10
C PRO A 170 -6.65 -25.19 8.38
N PHE A 171 -6.02 -24.02 8.41
CA PHE A 171 -4.60 -23.88 8.76
C PHE A 171 -4.35 -22.77 9.76
N GLY A 172 -5.36 -21.96 10.11
CA GLY A 172 -5.18 -20.86 11.03
C GLY A 172 -6.47 -20.08 11.26
N PHE A 173 -6.32 -18.88 11.78
CA PHE A 173 -7.43 -17.94 11.98
C PHE A 173 -6.94 -16.49 11.87
N VAL A 174 -7.89 -15.58 11.61
CA VAL A 174 -7.66 -14.15 11.66
C VAL A 174 -8.62 -13.49 12.65
N ASP A 175 -8.08 -12.64 13.51
CA ASP A 175 -8.83 -11.76 14.41
C ASP A 175 -8.92 -10.36 13.76
N LEU A 176 -10.14 -9.86 13.56
CA LEU A 176 -10.42 -8.50 13.15
C LEU A 176 -10.96 -7.74 14.37
N MET A 177 -10.26 -6.70 14.80
CA MET A 177 -10.56 -5.96 16.03
C MET A 177 -10.85 -4.49 15.74
N ASP A 178 -11.95 -3.99 16.29
CA ASP A 178 -12.29 -2.57 16.26
C ASP A 178 -11.52 -1.82 17.36
N GLU A 179 -10.51 -1.08 16.95
CA GLU A 179 -9.73 -0.19 17.79
C GLU A 179 -10.08 1.29 17.57
N SER A 180 -11.21 1.58 16.90
CA SER A 180 -11.64 2.93 16.55
C SER A 180 -11.83 3.82 17.79
N ASP A 181 -11.63 5.12 17.60
CA ASP A 181 -11.92 6.15 18.59
C ASP A 181 -12.99 7.15 18.08
N ALA A 182 -13.10 8.29 18.72
CA ALA A 182 -14.08 9.32 18.33
C ALA A 182 -13.68 10.08 17.05
N VAL A 183 -12.44 9.94 16.56
CA VAL A 183 -11.85 10.74 15.48
C VAL A 183 -11.58 9.89 14.24
N SER A 184 -11.05 8.69 14.45
CA SER A 184 -10.66 7.77 13.39
C SER A 184 -11.37 6.42 13.52
N ALA A 185 -11.50 5.74 12.41
CA ALA A 185 -11.89 4.35 12.37
C ALA A 185 -10.63 3.51 12.23
N ARG A 186 -10.45 2.57 13.14
CA ARG A 186 -9.23 1.79 13.26
C ARG A 186 -9.54 0.32 13.37
N LEU A 187 -9.11 -0.42 12.35
CA LEU A 187 -9.23 -1.88 12.28
C LEU A 187 -7.86 -2.50 12.49
N ARG A 188 -7.73 -3.38 13.47
CA ARG A 188 -6.53 -4.20 13.63
C ARG A 188 -6.79 -5.61 13.16
N MET A 189 -5.87 -6.14 12.37
CA MET A 189 -5.89 -7.51 11.88
C MET A 189 -4.72 -8.29 12.43
N ARG A 190 -5.00 -9.50 12.97
CA ARG A 190 -3.98 -10.46 13.43
C ARG A 190 -4.28 -11.82 12.85
N ALA A 191 -3.40 -12.34 12.03
CA ALA A 191 -3.51 -13.69 11.50
C ALA A 191 -2.52 -14.64 12.17
N PHE A 192 -2.98 -15.87 12.39
CA PHE A 192 -2.23 -16.90 13.05
C PHE A 192 -2.27 -18.19 12.21
N ASP A 193 -1.10 -18.81 12.02
CA ASP A 193 -0.95 -20.16 11.50
C ASP A 193 -0.96 -21.14 12.67
N THR A 194 -1.77 -22.18 12.58
CA THR A 194 -1.89 -23.26 13.58
C THR A 194 -1.39 -24.60 13.08
N SER A 195 -0.92 -24.70 11.84
CA SER A 195 -0.48 -25.95 11.20
C SER A 195 0.71 -26.61 11.90
N GLY A 196 1.55 -25.83 12.59
CA GLY A 196 2.71 -26.29 13.37
C GLY A 196 2.40 -26.81 14.78
N GLY A 197 1.13 -26.93 15.18
CA GLY A 197 0.71 -27.40 16.51
C GLY A 197 0.70 -26.33 17.60
N GLY A 198 0.87 -25.06 17.23
CA GLY A 198 0.72 -23.87 18.09
C GLY A 198 0.36 -22.66 17.22
N ALA A 199 -0.29 -21.66 17.79
CA ALA A 199 -0.64 -20.44 17.06
C ALA A 199 0.61 -19.57 16.87
N GLN A 200 1.14 -19.53 15.66
CA GLN A 200 2.20 -18.60 15.25
C GLN A 200 1.57 -17.39 14.57
N ARG A 201 1.88 -16.19 15.06
CA ARG A 201 1.39 -14.97 14.44
C ARG A 201 2.16 -14.71 13.14
N VAL A 202 1.45 -14.68 12.02
CA VAL A 202 1.98 -14.53 10.65
C VAL A 202 1.59 -13.21 9.99
N ALA A 203 0.64 -12.47 10.58
CA ALA A 203 0.42 -11.07 10.24
C ALA A 203 -0.10 -10.29 11.46
N ASP A 204 0.27 -9.03 11.54
CA ASP A 204 -0.28 -8.06 12.51
C ASP A 204 -0.16 -6.68 11.89
N TYR A 205 -1.29 -6.11 11.51
CA TYR A 205 -1.31 -4.77 10.96
C TYR A 205 -2.59 -4.02 11.32
N VAL A 206 -2.49 -2.72 11.25
CA VAL A 206 -3.57 -1.79 11.56
C VAL A 206 -3.89 -1.01 10.30
N VAL A 207 -5.17 -0.82 10.04
CA VAL A 207 -5.65 0.15 9.05
C VAL A 207 -6.42 1.23 9.78
N ASP A 208 -6.01 2.47 9.59
CA ASP A 208 -6.60 3.67 10.19
C ASP A 208 -7.19 4.54 9.09
N GLY A 209 -8.43 4.95 9.24
CA GLY A 209 -9.13 5.79 8.28
C GLY A 209 -9.70 7.04 8.96
N ALA A 210 -9.36 8.21 8.44
CA ALA A 210 -9.93 9.47 8.87
C ALA A 210 -10.61 10.19 7.71
N PHE A 211 -11.71 10.86 8.01
CA PHE A 211 -12.52 11.56 7.04
C PHE A 211 -12.72 13.00 7.46
N ALA A 212 -12.58 13.93 6.54
CA ALA A 212 -12.93 15.31 6.75
C ALA A 212 -13.78 15.81 5.58
N SER A 213 -14.69 16.75 5.87
CA SER A 213 -15.53 17.38 4.86
C SER A 213 -15.62 18.86 5.17
N ASP A 214 -15.45 19.70 4.16
CA ASP A 214 -15.59 21.12 4.24
C ASP A 214 -16.44 21.68 3.09
N ALA A 215 -16.44 22.98 2.88
CA ALA A 215 -17.23 23.61 1.83
C ALA A 215 -16.70 23.35 0.40
N ASN A 216 -15.48 22.83 0.26
CA ASN A 216 -14.81 22.64 -1.02
C ASN A 216 -14.82 21.16 -1.45
N GLY A 217 -15.09 20.23 -0.52
CA GLY A 217 -15.10 18.82 -0.84
C GLY A 217 -14.91 17.90 0.36
N VAL A 218 -14.48 16.71 0.07
CA VAL A 218 -14.25 15.64 1.04
C VAL A 218 -12.80 15.18 0.95
N SER A 219 -12.18 14.88 2.08
CA SER A 219 -10.88 14.22 2.13
C SER A 219 -10.94 12.93 2.94
N VAL A 220 -10.21 11.95 2.46
CA VAL A 220 -10.05 10.64 3.08
C VAL A 220 -8.56 10.40 3.28
N SER A 221 -8.15 10.16 4.51
CA SER A 221 -6.80 9.73 4.85
C SER A 221 -6.84 8.28 5.28
N LEU A 222 -5.99 7.45 4.69
CA LEU A 222 -5.83 6.04 5.00
C LEU A 222 -4.38 5.78 5.39
N LEU A 223 -4.17 5.07 6.48
CA LEU A 223 -2.86 4.60 6.93
C LEU A 223 -2.96 3.10 7.19
N ALA A 224 -2.07 2.30 6.60
CA ALA A 224 -1.92 0.91 6.98
C ALA A 224 -0.46 0.63 7.36
N GLU A 225 -0.24 0.05 8.53
CA GLU A 225 1.10 -0.25 9.05
C GLU A 225 1.15 -1.60 9.73
N GLY A 226 2.24 -2.33 9.53
CA GLY A 226 2.46 -3.61 10.19
C GLY A 226 3.36 -4.54 9.40
N PHE A 227 3.08 -5.83 9.54
CA PHE A 227 3.82 -6.87 8.82
C PHE A 227 2.91 -8.01 8.36
N ALA A 228 3.37 -8.72 7.34
CA ALA A 228 2.89 -10.04 6.97
C ALA A 228 4.07 -10.97 6.68
N GLU A 229 3.89 -12.27 6.95
CA GLU A 229 4.90 -13.31 6.82
C GLU A 229 4.25 -14.59 6.25
N ASP A 230 4.91 -15.20 5.28
CA ASP A 230 4.54 -16.51 4.76
C ASP A 230 5.79 -17.34 4.43
N GLN A 231 5.64 -18.41 3.64
CA GLN A 231 6.75 -19.25 3.20
C GLN A 231 7.83 -18.52 2.39
N ASN A 232 7.51 -17.36 1.81
CA ASN A 232 8.42 -16.53 1.03
C ASN A 232 9.19 -15.52 1.89
N GLY A 233 8.82 -15.40 3.16
CA GLY A 233 9.46 -14.53 4.14
C GLY A 233 8.51 -13.50 4.74
N ARG A 234 9.09 -12.64 5.58
CA ARG A 234 8.41 -11.52 6.21
C ARG A 234 8.70 -10.24 5.46
N PHE A 235 7.68 -9.39 5.36
CA PHE A 235 7.86 -8.01 5.00
C PHE A 235 7.08 -7.10 5.96
N ASP A 236 7.66 -5.96 6.26
CA ASP A 236 7.04 -4.88 7.01
C ASP A 236 6.58 -3.81 6.03
N PHE A 237 5.46 -3.14 6.32
CA PHE A 237 4.92 -2.12 5.43
C PHE A 237 4.33 -0.94 6.19
N GLU A 238 4.37 0.21 5.53
CA GLU A 238 3.73 1.46 5.92
C GLU A 238 3.15 2.09 4.65
N LEU A 239 1.85 2.25 4.61
CA LEU A 239 1.09 2.74 3.46
C LEU A 239 0.31 3.96 3.94
N ASP A 240 0.57 5.12 3.34
CA ASP A 240 -0.11 6.37 3.64
C ASP A 240 -0.75 6.90 2.35
N GLU A 241 -2.03 7.24 2.43
CA GLU A 241 -2.80 7.73 1.28
C GLU A 241 -3.76 8.83 1.70
N LEU A 242 -3.74 9.92 0.95
CA LEU A 242 -4.68 11.04 1.06
C LEU A 242 -5.40 11.18 -0.28
N LEU A 243 -6.73 11.08 -0.24
CA LEU A 243 -7.63 11.35 -1.35
C LEU A 243 -8.42 12.62 -1.04
N GLU A 244 -8.39 13.57 -1.95
CA GLU A 244 -9.13 14.82 -1.84
C GLU A 244 -10.08 14.95 -3.03
N PHE A 245 -11.38 15.04 -2.74
CA PHE A 245 -12.44 15.13 -3.74
C PHE A 245 -12.88 16.58 -3.86
N ASP A 246 -12.63 17.20 -5.00
CA ASP A 246 -13.12 18.51 -5.36
C ASP A 246 -14.37 18.37 -6.23
N ASP A 247 -15.54 18.46 -5.59
CA ASP A 247 -16.84 18.35 -6.28
C ASP A 247 -17.04 19.45 -7.34
N ALA A 248 -16.49 20.63 -7.11
CA ALA A 248 -16.64 21.77 -8.03
C ALA A 248 -15.80 21.59 -9.31
N ALA A 249 -14.62 21.00 -9.18
CA ALA A 249 -13.75 20.68 -10.30
C ALA A 249 -14.05 19.33 -10.95
N GLY A 250 -14.80 18.43 -10.25
CA GLY A 250 -15.00 17.05 -10.66
C GLY A 250 -13.68 16.27 -10.68
N MET A 251 -12.78 16.56 -9.75
CA MET A 251 -11.42 16.01 -9.68
C MET A 251 -11.19 15.29 -8.36
N THR A 252 -10.48 14.20 -8.44
CA THR A 252 -9.90 13.51 -7.28
C THR A 252 -8.39 13.74 -7.30
N TYR A 253 -7.85 14.28 -6.23
CA TYR A 253 -6.41 14.39 -6.02
C TYR A 253 -5.94 13.28 -5.13
N VAL A 254 -4.82 12.66 -5.53
CA VAL A 254 -4.17 11.56 -4.81
C VAL A 254 -2.80 12.03 -4.34
N THR A 255 -2.49 11.79 -3.09
CA THR A 255 -1.13 11.88 -2.55
C THR A 255 -0.89 10.63 -1.73
N SER A 256 0.10 9.82 -2.10
CA SER A 256 0.43 8.63 -1.34
C SER A 256 1.93 8.42 -1.17
N GLU A 257 2.30 7.80 -0.06
CA GLU A 257 3.65 7.28 0.19
C GLU A 257 3.52 5.85 0.74
N HIS A 258 4.01 4.89 -0.03
CA HIS A 258 4.00 3.47 0.33
C HIS A 258 5.43 3.00 0.53
N ARG A 259 5.68 2.31 1.64
CA ARG A 259 6.96 1.74 1.99
C ARG A 259 6.81 0.27 2.27
N LEU A 260 7.61 -0.55 1.60
CA LEU A 260 7.70 -1.99 1.82
C LEU A 260 9.16 -2.33 2.17
N LEU A 261 9.36 -3.14 3.20
CA LEU A 261 10.68 -3.55 3.67
C LEU A 261 10.71 -5.08 3.85
N SER A 262 11.54 -5.77 3.07
CA SER A 262 11.73 -7.21 3.23
C SER A 262 12.63 -7.54 4.41
N ALA A 263 12.54 -8.77 4.94
CA ALA A 263 13.44 -9.28 5.97
C ALA A 263 14.92 -9.29 5.53
N GLU A 264 15.19 -9.32 4.23
CA GLU A 264 16.53 -9.29 3.64
C GLU A 264 17.10 -7.87 3.53
N GLY A 265 16.30 -6.85 3.90
CA GLY A 265 16.70 -5.44 3.91
C GLY A 265 16.50 -4.72 2.58
N THR A 266 15.79 -5.32 1.61
CA THR A 266 15.33 -4.60 0.42
C THR A 266 14.18 -3.67 0.80
N GLU A 267 14.32 -2.38 0.53
CA GLU A 267 13.30 -1.37 0.73
C GLU A 267 12.80 -0.84 -0.61
N VAL A 268 11.47 -0.81 -0.79
CA VAL A 268 10.82 -0.06 -1.89
C VAL A 268 9.95 1.02 -1.29
N ARG A 269 10.12 2.23 -1.79
CA ARG A 269 9.30 3.37 -1.42
C ARG A 269 8.68 3.97 -2.69
N LEU A 270 7.36 3.95 -2.77
CA LEU A 270 6.60 4.54 -3.86
C LEU A 270 5.87 5.79 -3.36
N ARG A 271 6.04 6.90 -4.08
CA ARG A 271 5.26 8.12 -3.90
C ARG A 271 4.44 8.37 -5.14
N VAL A 272 3.18 8.70 -4.93
CA VAL A 272 2.27 9.08 -6.01
C VAL A 272 1.67 10.44 -5.68
N GLY A 273 1.56 11.29 -6.69
CA GLY A 273 0.89 12.57 -6.56
C GLY A 273 0.21 12.95 -7.87
N GLY A 274 -0.94 13.59 -7.78
CA GLY A 274 -1.61 14.08 -8.98
C GLY A 274 -3.12 14.08 -8.89
N GLY A 275 -3.79 14.20 -10.03
CA GLY A 275 -5.23 14.31 -10.12
C GLY A 275 -5.84 13.46 -11.23
N LEU A 276 -7.04 12.98 -10.94
CA LEU A 276 -7.90 12.19 -11.84
C LEU A 276 -9.25 12.89 -11.99
N SER A 277 -9.77 12.99 -13.20
CA SER A 277 -11.16 13.43 -13.37
C SER A 277 -12.14 12.33 -13.02
N ALA A 278 -13.30 12.69 -12.47
CA ALA A 278 -14.33 11.74 -12.07
C ALA A 278 -14.86 10.87 -13.24
N ASP A 279 -14.83 11.40 -14.46
CA ASP A 279 -15.21 10.65 -15.67
C ASP A 279 -14.04 9.84 -16.27
N GLY A 280 -12.86 9.93 -15.66
CA GLY A 280 -11.65 9.25 -16.11
C GLY A 280 -11.07 9.78 -17.42
N SER A 281 -11.57 10.89 -17.94
CA SER A 281 -11.09 11.48 -19.20
C SER A 281 -9.74 12.15 -19.07
N HIS A 282 -9.37 12.56 -17.85
CA HIS A 282 -8.10 13.22 -17.56
C HIS A 282 -7.40 12.57 -16.39
N ALA A 283 -6.13 12.25 -16.57
CA ALA A 283 -5.24 11.77 -15.53
C ALA A 283 -3.91 12.49 -15.66
N ASN A 284 -3.41 13.03 -14.56
CA ASN A 284 -2.07 13.60 -14.48
C ASN A 284 -1.45 13.11 -13.17
N LEU A 285 -0.60 12.10 -13.27
CA LEU A 285 -0.04 11.41 -12.13
C LEU A 285 1.48 11.41 -12.22
N LEU A 286 2.11 11.62 -11.10
CA LEU A 286 3.55 11.54 -10.92
C LEU A 286 3.85 10.37 -9.99
N PHE A 287 4.73 9.48 -10.41
CA PHE A 287 5.21 8.36 -9.64
C PHE A 287 6.70 8.51 -9.39
N ARG A 288 7.09 8.32 -8.16
CA ARG A 288 8.50 8.23 -7.78
C ARG A 288 8.71 6.97 -6.96
N MET A 289 9.41 5.99 -7.54
CA MET A 289 9.76 4.77 -6.84
C MET A 289 11.27 4.74 -6.55
N ASP A 290 11.59 4.47 -5.31
CA ASP A 290 12.95 4.34 -4.79
C ASP A 290 13.14 2.90 -4.33
N ILE A 291 14.08 2.21 -4.93
CA ILE A 291 14.41 0.81 -4.65
C ILE A 291 15.81 0.80 -4.04
N ASP A 292 15.92 0.41 -2.77
CA ASP A 292 17.21 0.22 -2.09
C ASP A 292 17.37 -1.27 -1.78
N GLY A 293 18.31 -1.90 -2.46
CA GLY A 293 18.52 -3.34 -2.39
C GLY A 293 19.95 -3.73 -2.71
N SER A 294 20.16 -5.00 -3.03
CA SER A 294 21.49 -5.56 -3.31
C SER A 294 22.20 -4.93 -4.52
N ALA A 295 21.44 -4.38 -5.46
CA ALA A 295 21.95 -3.65 -6.63
C ALA A 295 22.38 -2.21 -6.30
N GLY A 296 22.23 -1.77 -5.04
CA GLY A 296 22.28 -0.37 -4.65
C GLY A 296 20.96 0.34 -4.94
N ARG A 297 21.01 1.67 -4.91
CA ARG A 297 19.80 2.49 -5.03
C ARG A 297 19.42 2.76 -6.47
N THR A 298 18.22 2.34 -6.85
CA THR A 298 17.58 2.63 -8.14
C THR A 298 16.39 3.56 -7.91
N LEU A 299 16.28 4.60 -8.72
CA LEU A 299 15.20 5.57 -8.67
C LEU A 299 14.46 5.58 -10.00
N VAL A 300 13.14 5.52 -9.95
CA VAL A 300 12.23 5.69 -11.08
C VAL A 300 11.41 6.94 -10.85
N ASP A 301 11.52 7.89 -11.76
CA ASP A 301 10.65 9.07 -11.82
C ASP A 301 9.80 8.96 -13.10
N LEU A 302 8.46 8.92 -12.97
CA LEU A 302 7.55 8.70 -14.07
C LEU A 302 6.36 9.65 -14.00
N ALA A 303 6.05 10.33 -15.10
CA ALA A 303 4.82 11.08 -15.28
C ALA A 303 3.87 10.31 -16.21
N VAL A 304 2.60 10.23 -15.84
CA VAL A 304 1.54 9.65 -16.67
C VAL A 304 0.47 10.70 -16.92
N VAL A 305 0.28 11.05 -18.18
CA VAL A 305 -0.71 12.06 -18.60
C VAL A 305 -1.64 11.44 -19.64
N ASN A 306 -2.90 11.20 -19.26
CA ASN A 306 -3.92 10.60 -20.15
C ASN A 306 -3.47 9.30 -20.82
N GLY A 307 -2.76 8.44 -20.08
CA GLY A 307 -2.26 7.14 -20.57
C GLY A 307 -0.91 7.20 -21.31
N ALA A 308 -0.43 8.38 -21.69
CA ALA A 308 0.95 8.55 -22.14
C ALA A 308 1.88 8.63 -20.92
N GLN A 309 3.05 8.03 -21.02
CA GLN A 309 4.05 8.09 -19.96
C GLN A 309 5.39 8.62 -20.48
N GLU A 310 6.06 9.35 -19.58
CA GLU A 310 7.40 9.87 -19.78
C GLU A 310 8.16 9.84 -18.45
N GLY A 311 9.42 9.43 -18.48
CA GLY A 311 10.20 9.38 -17.24
C GLY A 311 11.62 8.92 -17.43
N GLU A 312 12.25 8.60 -16.31
CA GLU A 312 13.64 8.15 -16.27
C GLU A 312 13.90 7.15 -15.16
N ILE A 313 14.85 6.26 -15.40
CA ILE A 313 15.38 5.34 -14.41
C ILE A 313 16.82 5.73 -14.16
N ARG A 314 17.15 5.92 -12.87
CA ARG A 314 18.47 6.33 -12.41
C ARG A 314 19.06 5.28 -11.48
N GLN A 315 20.37 5.06 -11.60
CA GLN A 315 21.16 4.31 -10.64
C GLN A 315 22.40 5.10 -10.26
N ALA A 316 22.76 5.12 -8.98
CA ALA A 316 23.88 5.90 -8.45
C ALA A 316 23.83 7.38 -8.87
N GLY A 317 22.64 7.97 -9.04
CA GLY A 317 22.43 9.36 -9.43
C GLY A 317 22.57 9.67 -10.92
N ARG A 318 22.85 8.68 -11.76
CA ARG A 318 22.94 8.84 -13.23
C ARG A 318 21.66 8.35 -13.88
N VAL A 319 21.22 9.05 -14.94
CA VAL A 319 20.16 8.57 -15.82
C VAL A 319 20.70 7.44 -16.67
N GLU A 320 20.15 6.27 -16.54
CA GLU A 320 20.54 5.06 -17.27
C GLU A 320 19.53 4.71 -18.38
N ALA A 321 18.24 4.93 -18.14
CA ALA A 321 17.20 4.76 -19.13
C ALA A 321 16.20 5.91 -19.12
N LEU A 322 15.70 6.30 -20.30
CA LEU A 322 14.51 7.12 -20.44
C LEU A 322 13.33 6.19 -20.75
N VAL A 323 12.16 6.57 -20.25
CA VAL A 323 10.90 5.84 -20.44
C VAL A 323 9.97 6.74 -21.22
N GLU A 324 9.42 6.24 -22.32
CA GLU A 324 8.42 6.93 -23.15
C GLU A 324 7.30 5.95 -23.54
N GLY A 325 6.28 6.44 -24.24
CA GLY A 325 5.22 5.63 -24.81
C GLY A 325 3.94 5.66 -24.02
N THR A 326 3.29 4.51 -23.82
CA THR A 326 2.07 4.39 -23.04
C THR A 326 2.29 3.44 -21.86
N VAL A 327 1.40 3.50 -20.87
CA VAL A 327 1.45 2.59 -19.72
C VAL A 327 1.41 1.13 -20.14
N GLU A 328 0.65 0.81 -21.20
CA GLU A 328 0.53 -0.56 -21.74
C GLU A 328 1.71 -0.99 -22.63
N ALA A 329 2.42 -0.01 -23.21
CA ALA A 329 3.52 -0.25 -24.14
C ALA A 329 4.67 0.74 -23.88
N PRO A 330 5.44 0.54 -22.79
CA PRO A 330 6.59 1.36 -22.49
C PRO A 330 7.69 1.18 -23.52
N VAL A 331 8.41 2.26 -23.82
CA VAL A 331 9.58 2.26 -24.68
C VAL A 331 10.77 2.73 -23.87
N PHE A 332 11.83 1.92 -23.81
CA PHE A 332 13.05 2.26 -23.07
C PHE A 332 14.13 2.72 -24.05
N ILE A 333 14.70 3.87 -23.73
CA ILE A 333 15.81 4.46 -24.49
C ILE A 333 17.03 4.50 -23.59
N ASP A 334 18.09 3.83 -24.02
CA ASP A 334 19.37 3.86 -23.30
C ASP A 334 19.97 5.27 -23.31
N ALA A 335 20.01 5.91 -22.15
CA ALA A 335 20.52 7.28 -22.02
C ALA A 335 22.03 7.40 -22.28
N VAL A 336 22.76 6.27 -22.21
CA VAL A 336 24.21 6.19 -22.46
C VAL A 336 24.54 5.77 -23.90
N GLY A 337 23.54 5.28 -24.65
CA GLY A 337 23.66 4.93 -26.07
C GLY A 337 24.32 3.57 -26.35
N ARG A 338 24.34 2.65 -25.38
CA ARG A 338 24.87 1.28 -25.55
C ARG A 338 23.88 0.37 -26.29
N GLY A 339 22.59 0.67 -26.12
CA GLY A 339 21.48 -0.21 -26.45
C GLY A 339 21.25 -1.26 -25.36
N PHE A 340 19.98 -1.59 -25.12
CA PHE A 340 19.60 -2.64 -24.16
C PHE A 340 19.50 -4.00 -24.85
N THR A 341 19.92 -5.04 -24.16
CA THR A 341 19.62 -6.43 -24.49
C THR A 341 18.15 -6.75 -24.20
N ASN A 342 17.64 -7.86 -24.73
CA ASN A 342 16.28 -8.29 -24.44
C ASN A 342 16.05 -8.62 -22.95
N SER A 343 17.07 -9.14 -22.25
CA SER A 343 16.96 -9.39 -20.80
C SER A 343 16.93 -8.10 -19.99
N GLU A 344 17.73 -7.10 -20.36
CA GLU A 344 17.69 -5.78 -19.72
C GLU A 344 16.35 -5.08 -19.96
N LEU A 345 15.78 -5.17 -21.17
CA LEU A 345 14.44 -4.63 -21.46
C LEU A 345 13.37 -5.31 -20.60
N ALA A 346 13.41 -6.64 -20.48
CA ALA A 346 12.47 -7.35 -19.61
C ALA A 346 12.63 -6.95 -18.13
N ALA A 347 13.86 -6.71 -17.67
CA ALA A 347 14.11 -6.26 -16.32
C ALA A 347 13.62 -4.81 -16.09
N LEU A 348 13.75 -3.93 -17.09
CA LEU A 348 13.20 -2.57 -17.01
C LEU A 348 11.67 -2.57 -16.96
N ASP A 349 11.01 -3.45 -17.74
CA ASP A 349 9.58 -3.68 -17.64
C ASP A 349 9.19 -4.13 -16.22
N GLU A 350 9.90 -5.09 -15.63
CA GLU A 350 9.64 -5.58 -14.28
C GLU A 350 9.82 -4.48 -13.23
N ILE A 351 10.79 -3.57 -13.39
CA ILE A 351 10.95 -2.40 -12.54
C ILE A 351 9.71 -1.49 -12.59
N LEU A 352 9.15 -1.25 -13.77
CA LEU A 352 7.92 -0.46 -13.90
C LEU A 352 6.70 -1.19 -13.33
N PHE A 353 6.59 -2.51 -13.51
CA PHE A 353 5.53 -3.32 -12.91
C PHE A 353 5.57 -3.28 -11.38
N GLY A 354 6.73 -3.07 -10.76
CA GLY A 354 6.86 -2.86 -9.33
C GLY A 354 5.99 -1.72 -8.80
N ILE A 355 5.73 -0.68 -9.58
CA ILE A 355 4.79 0.40 -9.23
C ILE A 355 3.37 -0.17 -9.09
N ASP A 356 2.95 -0.98 -10.06
CA ASP A 356 1.62 -1.58 -10.09
C ASP A 356 1.42 -2.58 -8.94
N ASP A 357 2.46 -3.36 -8.63
CA ASP A 357 2.45 -4.33 -7.53
C ASP A 357 2.31 -3.62 -6.16
N VAL A 358 3.03 -2.53 -5.93
CA VAL A 358 2.92 -1.75 -4.68
C VAL A 358 1.54 -1.13 -4.53
N LEU A 359 0.98 -0.56 -5.62
CA LEU A 359 -0.37 0.00 -5.62
C LEU A 359 -1.45 -1.08 -5.39
N ALA A 360 -1.30 -2.24 -6.04
CA ALA A 360 -2.22 -3.36 -5.85
C ALA A 360 -2.20 -3.86 -4.40
N PHE A 361 -1.01 -3.99 -3.81
CA PHE A 361 -0.87 -4.37 -2.40
C PHE A 361 -1.51 -3.34 -1.47
N ALA A 362 -1.28 -2.04 -1.70
CA ALA A 362 -1.90 -0.97 -0.91
C ALA A 362 -3.43 -1.05 -0.96
N GLY A 363 -4.00 -1.23 -2.16
CA GLY A 363 -5.44 -1.42 -2.33
C GLY A 363 -5.95 -2.62 -1.53
N GLU A 364 -5.27 -3.78 -1.59
CA GLU A 364 -5.66 -4.97 -0.84
C GLU A 364 -5.57 -4.79 0.69
N ALA A 365 -4.59 -4.04 1.18
CA ALA A 365 -4.45 -3.76 2.60
C ALA A 365 -5.57 -2.86 3.14
N TYR A 366 -6.07 -1.91 2.34
CA TYR A 366 -7.14 -1.00 2.73
C TYR A 366 -8.56 -1.57 2.61
N VAL A 367 -8.77 -2.53 1.70
CA VAL A 367 -10.10 -3.11 1.39
C VAL A 367 -10.89 -3.52 2.63
N PRO A 368 -10.32 -4.23 3.63
CA PRO A 368 -11.11 -4.69 4.78
C PRO A 368 -11.72 -3.53 5.58
N LEU A 369 -11.02 -2.41 5.70
CA LEU A 369 -11.56 -1.22 6.37
C LEU A 369 -12.59 -0.51 5.49
N ALA A 370 -12.31 -0.34 4.20
CA ALA A 370 -13.22 0.30 3.26
C ALA A 370 -14.56 -0.45 3.19
N ASP A 371 -14.52 -1.77 3.15
CA ASP A 371 -15.73 -2.61 3.13
C ASP A 371 -16.54 -2.51 4.42
N LEU A 372 -15.88 -2.47 5.59
CA LEU A 372 -16.56 -2.28 6.87
C LEU A 372 -17.22 -0.90 6.99
N PHE A 373 -16.71 0.12 6.33
CA PHE A 373 -17.35 1.43 6.28
C PHE A 373 -18.52 1.53 5.31
N ALA A 374 -18.60 0.68 4.32
CA ALA A 374 -19.68 0.69 3.33
C ALA A 374 -21.03 0.20 3.90
N TYR A 375 -21.05 -0.34 5.12
CA TYR A 375 -22.21 -0.79 5.87
C TYR A 375 -22.72 0.22 6.88
#